data_4ac48eac772b6f3aad8f2e251b91da90
#
_entry.id   4ac48eac772b6f3aad8f2e251b91da90
#
_cell.length_a   1.000
_cell.length_b   1.000
_cell.length_c   1.000
_cell.angle_alpha   90.00
_cell.angle_beta   90.00
_cell.angle_gamma   90.00
#
_symmetry.space_group_name_H-M   'P 1'
#
loop_
_entity.id
_entity.type
_entity.pdbx_description
1 polymer ?
#
loop_
_entity_poly.entity_id
_entity_poly.type
_entity_poly.pdbx_seq_one_letter_code
_entity_poly.pdbx_strand_id
1 'polypeptide(L)'
;LELWERIWKAGSVWLNTETDFELFQITCEMVDEYINLRTRVIRDNRMDERKALRVLEKNITSNLSLLGFSPTDRSRLGLQTIKAQSRLEEMRNRAAKA
;
A
#
# COMPACT_ATOMS: atom_id res chain seq x y z
N LEU A 1 6.83 -5.85 -9.67
CA LEU A 1 6.53 -4.82 -10.66
C LEU A 1 5.04 -4.51 -10.74
N GLU A 2 4.23 -5.54 -10.89
CA GLU A 2 2.78 -5.40 -10.98
C GLU A 2 2.16 -4.84 -9.69
N LEU A 3 2.60 -5.34 -8.55
CA LEU A 3 2.18 -4.84 -7.24
C LEU A 3 2.63 -3.39 -7.05
N TRP A 4 3.85 -3.11 -7.40
CA TRP A 4 4.44 -1.77 -7.35
C TRP A 4 3.59 -0.76 -8.10
N GLU A 5 3.26 -1.05 -9.35
CA GLU A 5 2.44 -0.17 -10.18
C GLU A 5 1.03 0.00 -9.62
N ARG A 6 0.43 -1.09 -9.16
CA ARG A 6 -0.93 -1.08 -8.62
C ARG A 6 -1.03 -0.25 -7.35
N ILE A 7 -0.10 -0.43 -6.41
CA ILE A 7 -0.09 0.31 -5.14
C ILE A 7 0.21 1.78 -5.40
N TRP A 8 1.18 2.08 -6.25
CA TRP A 8 1.52 3.45 -6.59
C TRP A 8 0.33 4.19 -7.22
N LYS A 9 -0.33 3.53 -8.16
CA LYS A 9 -1.50 4.09 -8.82
C LYS A 9 -2.65 4.33 -7.83
N ALA A 10 -2.90 3.38 -6.94
CA ALA A 10 -3.94 3.50 -5.92
C ALA A 10 -3.64 4.61 -4.92
N GLY A 11 -2.37 4.79 -4.57
CA GLY A 11 -1.92 5.78 -3.59
C GLY A 11 -1.49 7.12 -4.15
N SER A 12 -1.62 7.35 -5.45
CA SER A 12 -1.09 8.53 -6.12
C SER A 12 -1.63 9.87 -5.57
N VAL A 13 -2.80 9.85 -4.93
CA VAL A 13 -3.43 11.05 -4.36
C VAL A 13 -2.70 11.51 -3.10
N TRP A 14 -2.18 10.59 -2.28
CA TRP A 14 -1.59 10.93 -1.00
C TRP A 14 -0.12 10.54 -0.84
N LEU A 15 0.42 9.65 -1.68
CA LEU A 15 1.81 9.25 -1.60
C LEU A 15 2.73 10.34 -2.11
N ASN A 16 3.78 10.63 -1.35
CA ASN A 16 4.79 11.60 -1.70
C ASN A 16 6.05 10.89 -2.20
N THR A 17 6.50 11.21 -3.41
CA THR A 17 7.69 10.61 -4.01
C THR A 17 8.96 10.87 -3.22
N GLU A 18 9.03 11.96 -2.47
CA GLU A 18 10.25 12.33 -1.72
C GLU A 18 10.32 11.64 -0.35
N THR A 19 9.16 11.48 0.33
CA THR A 19 9.13 10.97 1.71
C THR A 19 8.67 9.51 1.81
N ASP A 20 7.78 9.07 0.93
CA ASP A 20 7.16 7.75 1.02
C ASP A 20 7.79 6.70 0.11
N PHE A 21 8.62 7.14 -0.83
CA PHE A 21 9.20 6.26 -1.84
C PHE A 21 10.02 5.11 -1.24
N GLU A 22 10.88 5.40 -0.28
CA GLU A 22 11.74 4.39 0.34
C GLU A 22 10.93 3.35 1.11
N LEU A 23 9.95 3.81 1.91
CA LEU A 23 9.06 2.91 2.64
C LEU A 23 8.23 2.06 1.66
N PHE A 24 7.76 2.67 0.60
CA PHE A 24 7.02 1.99 -0.46
C PHE A 24 7.87 0.90 -1.13
N GLN A 25 9.11 1.22 -1.46
CA GLN A 25 10.04 0.27 -2.07
C GLN A 25 10.34 -0.90 -1.14
N ILE A 26 10.64 -0.63 0.12
CA ILE A 26 10.89 -1.67 1.14
C ILE A 26 9.67 -2.57 1.27
N THR A 27 8.48 -2.01 1.31
CA THR A 27 7.23 -2.78 1.42
C THR A 27 7.03 -3.70 0.23
N CYS A 28 7.28 -3.23 -0.98
CA CYS A 28 7.19 -4.06 -2.19
C CYS A 28 8.21 -5.21 -2.18
N GLU A 29 9.43 -4.95 -1.74
CA GLU A 29 10.45 -5.99 -1.59
C GLU A 29 10.04 -7.02 -0.53
N MET A 30 9.44 -6.58 0.56
CA MET A 30 8.92 -7.47 1.60
C MET A 30 7.79 -8.36 1.07
N VAL A 31 6.94 -7.85 0.20
CA VAL A 31 5.87 -8.64 -0.41
C VAL A 31 6.44 -9.71 -1.33
N ASP A 32 7.48 -9.39 -2.10
CA ASP A 32 8.16 -10.39 -2.94
C ASP A 32 8.77 -11.50 -2.09
N GLU A 33 9.42 -11.13 -0.99
CA GLU A 33 9.96 -12.09 -0.01
C GLU A 33 8.85 -12.93 0.62
N TYR A 34 7.73 -12.31 0.95
CA TYR A 34 6.56 -12.99 1.49
C TYR A 34 6.03 -14.06 0.53
N ILE A 35 5.91 -13.76 -0.75
CA ILE A 35 5.43 -14.70 -1.75
C ILE A 35 6.37 -15.92 -1.85
N ASN A 36 7.68 -15.68 -1.87
CA ASN A 36 8.68 -16.74 -1.92
C ASN A 36 8.65 -17.61 -0.66
N LEU A 37 8.58 -16.99 0.52
CA LEU A 37 8.52 -17.69 1.80
C LEU A 37 7.24 -18.51 1.92
N ARG A 38 6.11 -17.96 1.50
CA ARG A 38 4.83 -18.66 1.52
C ARG A 38 4.87 -19.91 0.66
N THR A 39 5.49 -19.85 -0.49
CA THR A 39 5.67 -21.01 -1.38
C THR A 39 6.49 -22.10 -0.68
N ARG A 40 7.57 -21.72 0.01
CA ARG A 40 8.38 -22.68 0.77
C ARG A 40 7.63 -23.28 1.96
N VAL A 41 6.84 -22.48 2.67
CA VAL A 41 6.03 -22.96 3.80
C VAL A 41 5.00 -23.98 3.32
N ILE A 42 4.34 -23.74 2.21
CA ILE A 42 3.37 -24.68 1.63
C ILE A 42 4.05 -25.98 1.22
N ARG A 43 5.24 -25.89 0.62
CA ARG A 43 5.98 -27.06 0.12
C ARG A 43 6.59 -27.88 1.25
N ASP A 44 7.31 -27.24 2.17
CA ASP A 44 8.15 -27.90 3.15
C ASP A 44 7.53 -28.03 4.55
N ASN A 45 6.51 -27.20 4.84
CA ASN A 45 5.74 -27.21 6.10
C ASN A 45 6.64 -27.11 7.36
N ARG A 46 7.68 -26.29 7.30
CA ARG A 46 8.60 -26.10 8.45
C ARG A 46 8.07 -25.03 9.40
N MET A 47 8.18 -25.31 10.71
CA MET A 47 7.66 -24.42 11.74
C MET A 47 8.43 -23.09 11.83
N ASP A 48 9.75 -23.12 11.66
CA ASP A 48 10.59 -21.92 11.68
C ASP A 48 10.22 -20.97 10.52
N GLU A 49 9.96 -21.51 9.33
CA GLU A 49 9.53 -20.73 8.18
C GLU A 49 8.12 -20.17 8.37
N ARG A 50 7.23 -20.91 9.01
CA ARG A 50 5.88 -20.41 9.34
C ARG A 50 5.93 -19.22 10.29
N LYS A 51 6.79 -19.28 11.30
CA LYS A 51 6.97 -18.16 12.24
C LYS A 51 7.52 -16.93 11.53
N ALA A 52 8.50 -17.12 10.64
CA ALA A 52 9.07 -16.05 9.84
C ALA A 52 8.01 -15.42 8.93
N LEU A 53 7.15 -16.24 8.32
CA LEU A 53 6.05 -15.78 7.47
C LEU A 53 5.08 -14.89 8.26
N ARG A 54 4.71 -15.29 9.48
CA ARG A 54 3.82 -14.50 10.34
C ARG A 54 4.40 -13.13 10.70
N VAL A 55 5.69 -13.10 11.03
CA VAL A 55 6.38 -11.83 11.32
C VAL A 55 6.38 -10.93 10.09
N LEU A 56 6.66 -11.49 8.93
CA LEU A 56 6.68 -10.75 7.68
C LEU A 56 5.30 -10.19 7.31
N GLU A 57 4.24 -10.98 7.46
CA GLU A 57 2.85 -10.54 7.28
C GLU A 57 2.53 -9.33 8.15
N LYS A 58 2.89 -9.40 9.43
CA LYS A 58 2.65 -8.33 10.38
C LYS A 58 3.39 -7.06 9.99
N ASN A 59 4.65 -7.18 9.58
CA ASN A 59 5.46 -6.03 9.17
C ASN A 59 4.93 -5.39 7.89
N ILE A 60 4.53 -6.19 6.91
CA ILE A 60 3.92 -5.70 5.67
C ILE A 60 2.63 -4.94 5.98
N THR A 61 1.76 -5.51 6.81
CA THR A 61 0.50 -4.88 7.20
C THR A 61 0.76 -3.53 7.90
N SER A 62 1.74 -3.49 8.80
CA SER A 62 2.14 -2.25 9.48
C SER A 62 2.64 -1.19 8.50
N ASN A 63 3.47 -1.58 7.54
CA ASN A 63 4.00 -0.66 6.54
C ASN A 63 2.89 -0.12 5.63
N LEU A 64 1.97 -0.98 5.21
CA LEU A 64 0.81 -0.54 4.41
C LEU A 64 -0.06 0.44 5.17
N SER A 65 -0.24 0.22 6.48
CA SER A 65 -0.95 1.13 7.35
C SER A 65 -0.25 2.49 7.42
N LEU A 66 1.08 2.50 7.60
CA LEU A 66 1.87 3.73 7.61
C LEU A 66 1.77 4.50 6.29
N LEU A 67 1.63 3.79 5.17
CA LEU A 67 1.45 4.39 3.86
C LEU A 67 0.02 4.86 3.59
N GLY A 68 -0.91 4.61 4.51
CA GLY A 68 -2.29 5.08 4.42
C GLY A 68 -3.23 4.18 3.62
N PHE A 69 -2.91 2.90 3.47
CA PHE A 69 -3.74 1.99 2.67
C PHE A 69 -4.89 1.34 3.43
N SER A 70 -5.10 1.69 4.71
CA SER A 70 -6.33 1.28 5.41
C SER A 70 -7.33 2.43 5.44
N PRO A 71 -8.65 2.13 5.44
CA PRO A 71 -9.66 3.20 5.54
C PRO A 71 -9.52 4.03 6.81
N THR A 72 -9.19 3.40 7.94
CA THR A 72 -8.99 4.08 9.22
C THR A 72 -7.81 5.06 9.16
N ASP A 73 -6.68 4.63 8.57
CA ASP A 73 -5.50 5.48 8.45
C ASP A 73 -5.74 6.65 7.52
N ARG A 74 -6.42 6.43 6.40
CA ARG A 74 -6.80 7.50 5.48
C ARG A 74 -7.71 8.52 6.14
N SER A 75 -8.68 8.05 6.91
CA SER A 75 -9.61 8.89 7.66
C SER A 75 -8.88 9.75 8.69
N ARG A 76 -7.95 9.13 9.44
CA ARG A 76 -7.12 9.81 10.45
C ARG A 76 -6.27 10.92 9.82
N LEU A 77 -5.77 10.69 8.62
CA LEU A 77 -4.95 11.67 7.89
C LEU A 77 -5.79 12.70 7.12
N GLY A 78 -7.11 12.56 7.11
CA GLY A 78 -8.00 13.44 6.36
C GLY A 78 -7.96 13.24 4.85
N LEU A 79 -7.36 12.15 4.38
CA LEU A 79 -7.16 11.92 2.95
C LEU A 79 -8.44 11.65 2.18
N GLN A 80 -9.46 11.11 2.84
CA GLN A 80 -10.77 10.91 2.21
C GLN A 80 -11.43 12.23 1.85
N THR A 81 -11.29 13.23 2.72
CA THR A 81 -11.79 14.57 2.46
C THR A 81 -11.06 15.22 1.30
N ILE A 82 -9.74 15.08 1.26
CA ILE A 82 -8.91 15.59 0.15
C ILE A 82 -9.35 14.97 -1.18
N LYS A 83 -9.55 13.66 -1.19
CA LYS A 83 -10.01 12.94 -2.39
C LYS A 83 -11.38 13.42 -2.85
N ALA A 84 -12.31 13.64 -1.92
CA ALA A 84 -13.64 14.16 -2.23
C ALA A 84 -13.57 15.57 -2.83
N GLN A 85 -12.73 16.44 -2.27
CA GLN A 85 -12.49 17.78 -2.80
C GLN A 85 -11.90 17.75 -4.20
N SER A 86 -10.94 16.88 -4.45
CA SER A 86 -10.33 16.70 -5.78
C SER A 86 -11.37 16.26 -6.81
N ARG A 87 -12.25 15.34 -6.45
CA ARG A 87 -13.34 14.91 -7.32
C ARG A 87 -14.32 16.05 -7.66
N LEU A 88 -14.65 16.85 -6.66
CA LEU A 88 -15.51 18.01 -6.86
C LEU A 88 -14.88 19.02 -7.80
N GLU A 89 -13.59 19.27 -7.65
CA GLU A 89 -12.84 20.16 -8.54
C GLU A 89 -12.83 19.63 -9.99
N GLU A 90 -12.61 18.34 -10.17
CA GLU A 90 -12.68 17.71 -11.49
C GLU A 90 -14.07 17.88 -12.13
N MET A 91 -15.12 17.66 -11.34
CA MET A 91 -16.49 17.81 -11.82
C MET A 91 -16.79 19.24 -12.20
N ARG A 92 -16.35 20.22 -11.41
CA ARG A 92 -16.48 21.64 -11.73
C ARG A 92 -15.73 22.01 -13.00
N ASN A 93 -14.52 21.51 -13.17
CA ASN A 93 -13.71 21.76 -14.36
C ASN A 93 -14.36 21.18 -15.61
N ARG A 94 -14.96 20.00 -15.51
CA ARG A 94 -15.71 19.40 -16.61
C ARG A 94 -16.94 20.22 -16.97
N ALA A 95 -17.67 20.68 -15.96
CA ALA A 95 -18.86 21.52 -16.17
C ALA A 95 -18.48 22.87 -16.80
N ALA A 96 -17.35 23.46 -16.41
CA ALA A 96 -16.87 24.71 -16.97
C ALA A 96 -16.41 24.58 -18.42
N LYS A 97 -15.99 23.38 -18.85
CA LYS A 97 -15.57 23.11 -20.23
C LYS A 97 -16.73 22.71 -21.15
N ALA A 98 -17.86 22.39 -20.58
CA ALA A 98 -19.06 22.08 -21.33
C ALA A 98 -19.80 23.37 -21.63
#